data_19903115e42993081dd18afa87c5b327
#
_entry.id   19903115e42993081dd18afa87c5b327
#
_cell.length_a   1.000
_cell.length_b   1.000
_cell.length_c   1.000
_cell.angle_alpha   90.00
_cell.angle_beta   90.00
_cell.angle_gamma   90.00
#
_symmetry.space_group_name_H-M   'P 1'
#
loop_
_entity.id
_entity.type
_entity.pdbx_description
1 polymer ?
#
loop_
_entity_poly.entity_id
_entity_poly.type
_entity_poly.pdbx_seq_one_letter_code
_entity_poly.pdbx_strand_id
1 'polypeptide(L)'
;MTELPIYYLRSQIGQHIARAPSHERNQNTPFQVTAPEGAPNVVVVLIDDIGFGATAPFGGAIETPTFERLAQNGLRFNRFHTTALCSPTRAALLSGRNHHNVNVGSVMEIATGFPGNLGMRPNDAKYF
;
A
#
# COMPACT_ATOMS: atom_id res chain seq x y z
N MET A 1 16.60 -3.56 11.71
CA MET A 1 15.47 -3.40 10.78
C MET A 1 14.46 -2.54 11.49
N THR A 2 14.43 -1.28 11.17
CA THR A 2 13.39 -0.39 11.69
C THR A 2 12.18 -0.60 10.78
N GLU A 3 11.18 -1.33 11.25
CA GLU A 3 9.90 -1.37 10.58
C GLU A 3 9.38 0.06 10.48
N LEU A 4 9.16 0.53 9.25
CA LEU A 4 8.47 1.79 9.04
C LEU A 4 7.06 1.61 9.59
N PRO A 5 6.64 2.42 10.54
CA PRO A 5 5.38 2.19 11.20
C PRO A 5 4.22 2.38 10.20
N ILE A 6 3.42 1.34 10.04
CA ILE A 6 2.21 1.28 9.19
C ILE A 6 1.24 2.47 9.44
N TYR A 7 1.29 3.09 10.60
CA TYR A 7 0.41 4.21 10.96
C TYR A 7 0.66 5.51 10.17
N TYR A 8 1.81 5.65 9.49
CA TYR A 8 2.05 6.83 8.65
C TYR A 8 1.20 6.86 7.38
N LEU A 9 0.92 5.71 6.82
CA LEU A 9 -0.03 5.59 5.72
C LEU A 9 -1.43 6.06 6.12
N ARG A 10 -1.78 5.92 7.40
CA ARG A 10 -3.09 6.27 7.94
C ARG A 10 -3.33 7.77 8.01
N SER A 11 -2.31 8.58 8.33
CA SER A 11 -2.49 10.02 8.52
C SER A 11 -2.69 10.77 7.20
N GLN A 12 -2.07 10.32 6.12
CA GLN A 12 -2.15 10.98 4.81
C GLN A 12 -3.35 10.47 3.98
N ILE A 13 -3.61 9.18 3.97
CA ILE A 13 -4.78 8.60 3.29
C ILE A 13 -6.07 9.00 4.02
N GLY A 14 -6.04 9.08 5.35
CA GLY A 14 -7.19 9.51 6.15
C GLY A 14 -7.65 10.93 5.85
N GLN A 15 -6.77 11.85 5.47
CA GLN A 15 -7.14 13.22 5.12
C GLN A 15 -7.81 13.31 3.75
N HIS A 16 -7.46 12.46 2.78
CA HIS A 16 -8.11 12.42 1.48
C HIS A 16 -9.43 11.64 1.49
N ILE A 17 -9.54 10.61 2.31
CA ILE A 17 -10.78 9.81 2.46
C ILE A 17 -11.79 10.52 3.37
N ALA A 18 -11.35 11.38 4.28
CA ALA A 18 -12.24 12.13 5.18
C ALA A 18 -13.09 13.21 4.47
N ARG A 19 -12.92 13.41 3.17
CA ARG A 19 -13.79 14.29 2.36
C ARG A 19 -14.95 13.57 1.67
N ALA A 20 -15.09 12.25 1.82
CA ALA A 20 -16.32 11.59 1.48
C ALA A 20 -17.41 11.95 2.50
N PRO A 21 -18.67 12.21 2.07
CA PRO A 21 -19.72 12.68 2.96
C PRO A 21 -19.89 11.73 4.13
N SER A 22 -19.99 12.32 5.28
CA SER A 22 -20.11 11.76 6.61
C SER A 22 -21.12 10.62 6.72
N HIS A 23 -20.68 9.38 6.58
CA HIS A 23 -21.27 8.31 7.36
C HIS A 23 -20.49 8.27 8.70
N GLU A 24 -21.20 8.59 9.74
CA GLU A 24 -20.86 8.64 11.16
C GLU A 24 -19.47 8.07 11.49
N ARG A 25 -18.54 8.95 11.74
CA ARG A 25 -17.32 8.59 12.47
C ARG A 25 -17.78 8.09 13.83
N ASN A 26 -17.82 6.78 13.98
CA ASN A 26 -18.00 6.18 15.30
C ASN A 26 -16.81 6.61 16.17
N GLN A 27 -17.01 7.64 16.98
CA GLN A 27 -15.99 8.25 17.84
C GLN A 27 -15.50 7.30 18.95
N ASN A 28 -16.01 6.07 18.96
CA ASN A 28 -15.70 5.04 19.95
C ASN A 28 -14.77 3.93 19.43
N THR A 29 -13.89 4.19 18.46
CA THR A 29 -12.81 3.24 18.16
C THR A 29 -11.67 3.47 19.15
N PRO A 30 -11.49 2.61 20.17
CA PRO A 30 -10.52 2.83 21.25
C PRO A 30 -9.05 2.70 20.84
N PHE A 31 -8.77 2.50 19.53
CA PHE A 31 -7.44 2.32 18.99
C PHE A 31 -7.22 3.15 17.73
N GLN A 32 -7.47 4.45 17.81
CA GLN A 32 -7.01 5.33 16.75
C GLN A 32 -5.50 5.57 16.94
N VAL A 33 -4.69 4.85 16.19
CA VAL A 33 -3.24 5.07 16.17
C VAL A 33 -2.97 6.42 15.52
N THR A 34 -2.39 7.33 16.26
CA THR A 34 -1.94 8.63 15.76
C THR A 34 -0.42 8.65 15.66
N ALA A 35 0.11 9.35 14.65
CA ALA A 35 1.54 9.54 14.55
C ALA A 35 2.07 10.31 15.78
N PRO A 36 3.25 9.96 16.32
CA PRO A 36 3.88 10.73 17.39
C PRO A 36 4.10 12.19 16.96
N GLU A 37 4.12 13.08 17.94
CA GLU A 37 4.47 14.48 17.70
C GLU A 37 5.87 14.58 17.08
N GLY A 38 6.01 15.40 16.03
CA GLY A 38 7.28 15.56 15.30
C GLY A 38 7.63 14.40 14.35
N ALA A 39 6.75 13.45 14.16
CA ALA A 39 6.98 12.36 13.21
C ALA A 39 7.15 12.89 11.77
N PRO A 40 8.14 12.37 11.01
CA PRO A 40 8.37 12.80 9.64
C PRO A 40 7.24 12.38 8.70
N ASN A 41 7.04 13.12 7.61
CA ASN A 41 6.15 12.69 6.54
C ASN A 41 6.75 11.49 5.81
N VAL A 42 5.92 10.51 5.48
CA VAL A 42 6.29 9.34 4.69
C VAL A 42 5.50 9.36 3.38
N VAL A 43 6.21 9.33 2.26
CA VAL A 43 5.62 9.22 0.93
C VAL A 43 5.90 7.81 0.39
N VAL A 44 4.84 7.08 0.07
CA VAL A 44 4.93 5.79 -0.60
C VAL A 44 4.53 5.98 -2.06
N VAL A 45 5.47 5.71 -2.97
CA VAL A 45 5.22 5.77 -4.41
C VAL A 45 5.13 4.33 -4.91
N LEU A 46 3.94 3.92 -5.30
CA LEU A 46 3.67 2.61 -5.87
C LEU A 46 3.53 2.74 -7.39
N ILE A 47 4.55 2.33 -8.10
CA ILE A 47 4.60 2.40 -9.56
C ILE A 47 3.89 1.17 -10.13
N ASP A 48 3.05 1.40 -11.13
CA ASP A 48 2.27 0.35 -11.78
C ASP A 48 3.05 -0.28 -12.93
N ASP A 49 2.93 -1.59 -13.06
CA ASP A 49 3.52 -2.42 -14.12
C ASP A 49 5.04 -2.23 -14.33
N ILE A 50 5.77 -1.86 -13.29
CA ILE A 50 7.23 -1.75 -13.31
C ILE A 50 7.86 -2.92 -12.57
N GLY A 51 8.65 -3.72 -13.27
CA GLY A 51 9.42 -4.82 -12.69
C GLY A 51 10.69 -4.35 -12.01
N PHE A 52 11.24 -5.22 -11.15
CA PHE A 52 12.44 -4.97 -10.35
C PHE A 52 13.63 -4.45 -11.18
N GLY A 53 13.92 -5.07 -12.33
CA GLY A 53 15.05 -4.73 -13.17
C GLY A 53 14.79 -3.64 -14.20
N ALA A 54 13.67 -2.90 -14.14
CA ALA A 54 13.34 -1.91 -15.15
C ALA A 54 14.07 -0.57 -14.94
N THR A 55 14.32 -0.18 -13.70
CA THR A 55 14.90 1.11 -13.35
C THR A 55 16.42 1.06 -13.20
N ALA A 56 17.09 2.17 -13.50
CA ALA A 56 18.56 2.28 -13.48
C ALA A 56 19.23 1.84 -12.16
N PRO A 57 18.71 2.15 -10.95
CA PRO A 57 19.32 1.71 -9.70
C PRO A 57 19.46 0.20 -9.54
N PHE A 58 18.68 -0.57 -10.28
CA PHE A 58 18.72 -2.04 -10.29
C PHE A 58 19.27 -2.63 -11.60
N GLY A 59 19.95 -1.81 -12.39
CA GLY A 59 20.58 -2.23 -13.66
C GLY A 59 19.66 -2.22 -14.87
N GLY A 60 18.47 -1.61 -14.75
CA GLY A 60 17.54 -1.46 -15.87
C GLY A 60 17.99 -0.43 -16.89
N ALA A 61 17.44 -0.54 -18.10
CA ALA A 61 17.77 0.35 -19.22
C ALA A 61 17.01 1.70 -19.17
N ILE A 62 16.04 1.83 -18.29
CA ILE A 62 15.26 3.06 -18.14
C ILE A 62 16.02 4.05 -17.28
N GLU A 63 16.36 5.19 -17.85
CA GLU A 63 16.99 6.28 -17.10
C GLU A 63 16.01 6.85 -16.09
N THR A 64 16.36 6.73 -14.82
CA THR A 64 15.52 7.16 -13.68
C THR A 64 16.34 7.99 -12.70
N PRO A 65 16.73 9.21 -13.05
CA PRO A 65 17.67 10.01 -12.26
C PRO A 65 17.17 10.32 -10.85
N THR A 66 15.87 10.46 -10.65
CA THR A 66 15.30 10.63 -9.31
C THR A 66 15.47 9.38 -8.46
N PHE A 67 15.28 8.18 -9.03
CA PHE A 67 15.47 6.93 -8.30
C PHE A 67 16.94 6.68 -7.99
N GLU A 68 17.83 7.05 -8.89
CA GLU A 68 19.28 6.98 -8.65
C GLU A 68 19.68 7.88 -7.49
N ARG A 69 19.19 9.11 -7.45
CA ARG A 69 19.43 10.03 -6.33
C ARG A 69 18.89 9.50 -5.00
N LEU A 70 17.69 8.90 -5.01
CA LEU A 70 17.12 8.26 -3.83
C LEU A 70 17.95 7.05 -3.40
N ALA A 71 18.39 6.23 -4.34
CA ALA A 71 19.21 5.05 -4.11
C ALA A 71 20.61 5.38 -3.56
N GLN A 72 21.19 6.52 -3.96
CA GLN A 72 22.47 7.01 -3.45
C GLN A 72 22.39 7.49 -2.00
N ASN A 73 21.23 7.98 -1.58
CA ASN A 73 21.01 8.56 -0.26
C ASN A 73 20.17 7.68 0.67
N GLY A 74 19.77 6.49 0.22
CA GLY A 74 18.88 5.61 0.95
C GLY A 74 19.24 4.14 0.81
N LEU A 75 18.29 3.28 1.17
CA LEU A 75 18.45 1.84 1.10
C LEU A 75 17.84 1.28 -0.19
N ARG A 76 18.53 0.32 -0.79
CA ARG A 76 18.01 -0.48 -1.90
C ARG A 76 17.74 -1.90 -1.42
N PHE A 77 16.51 -2.37 -1.62
CA PHE A 77 16.12 -3.73 -1.27
C PHE A 77 16.06 -4.59 -2.53
N ASN A 78 16.86 -5.64 -2.58
CA ASN A 78 16.91 -6.59 -3.68
C ASN A 78 16.10 -7.87 -3.43
N ARG A 79 15.44 -7.96 -2.29
CA ARG A 79 14.55 -9.07 -1.90
C ARG A 79 13.23 -8.50 -1.37
N PHE A 80 12.59 -7.68 -2.18
CA PHE A 80 11.29 -7.11 -1.89
C PHE A 80 10.25 -7.77 -2.79
N HIS A 81 9.31 -8.49 -2.18
CA HIS A 81 8.31 -9.25 -2.90
C HIS A 81 6.94 -8.63 -2.73
N THR A 82 6.20 -8.56 -3.82
CA THR A 82 4.80 -8.17 -3.87
C THR A 82 3.98 -9.33 -4.45
N THR A 83 2.67 -9.16 -4.61
CA THR A 83 1.91 -10.08 -5.44
C THR A 83 2.25 -9.87 -6.92
N ALA A 84 1.85 -10.81 -7.77
CA ALA A 84 2.12 -10.71 -9.20
C ALA A 84 1.30 -9.62 -9.93
N LEU A 85 0.31 -9.03 -9.28
CA LEU A 85 -0.66 -8.13 -9.89
C LEU A 85 -0.85 -6.84 -9.06
N CYS A 86 -1.27 -5.77 -9.73
CA CYS A 86 -1.50 -4.46 -9.14
C CYS A 86 -2.60 -4.47 -8.06
N SER A 87 -3.80 -4.95 -8.36
CA SER A 87 -4.94 -4.91 -7.45
C SER A 87 -4.69 -5.69 -6.14
N PRO A 88 -4.19 -6.93 -6.15
CA PRO A 88 -3.87 -7.66 -4.92
C PRO A 88 -2.77 -6.99 -4.10
N THR A 89 -1.73 -6.47 -4.75
CA THR A 89 -0.65 -5.75 -4.06
C THR A 89 -1.19 -4.50 -3.36
N ARG A 90 -2.02 -3.72 -4.06
CA ARG A 90 -2.66 -2.52 -3.48
C ARG A 90 -3.60 -2.87 -2.35
N ALA A 91 -4.40 -3.93 -2.50
CA ALA A 91 -5.29 -4.41 -1.46
C ALA A 91 -4.53 -4.84 -0.19
N ALA A 92 -3.43 -5.57 -0.35
CA ALA A 92 -2.57 -5.96 0.76
C ALA A 92 -1.93 -4.75 1.43
N LEU A 93 -1.37 -3.82 0.66
CA LEU A 93 -0.75 -2.60 1.16
C LEU A 93 -1.74 -1.75 1.98
N LEU A 94 -2.93 -1.51 1.44
CA LEU A 94 -3.93 -0.65 2.08
C LEU A 94 -4.63 -1.29 3.27
N SER A 95 -4.75 -2.62 3.30
CA SER A 95 -5.44 -3.32 4.39
C SER A 95 -4.51 -3.83 5.48
N GLY A 96 -3.20 -3.93 5.21
CA GLY A 96 -2.25 -4.61 6.07
C GLY A 96 -2.52 -6.12 6.21
N ARG A 97 -3.31 -6.70 5.30
CA ARG A 97 -3.72 -8.10 5.32
C ARG A 97 -3.30 -8.80 4.04
N ASN A 98 -3.23 -10.12 4.09
CA ASN A 98 -3.11 -10.90 2.86
C ASN A 98 -4.29 -10.59 1.92
N HIS A 99 -3.99 -10.40 0.63
CA HIS A 99 -4.97 -9.99 -0.37
C HIS A 99 -6.14 -10.97 -0.53
N HIS A 100 -5.93 -12.28 -0.32
CA HIS A 100 -7.02 -13.25 -0.31
C HIS A 100 -7.97 -13.06 0.88
N ASN A 101 -7.46 -12.61 2.03
CA ASN A 101 -8.29 -12.33 3.21
C ASN A 101 -9.20 -11.11 3.03
N VAL A 102 -8.92 -10.29 2.03
CA VAL A 102 -9.77 -9.16 1.63
C VAL A 102 -10.43 -9.40 0.27
N ASN A 103 -10.50 -10.66 -0.17
CA ASN A 103 -11.16 -11.13 -1.39
C ASN A 103 -10.64 -10.52 -2.71
N VAL A 104 -9.38 -10.10 -2.74
CA VAL A 104 -8.73 -9.54 -3.93
C VAL A 104 -7.59 -10.47 -4.36
N GLY A 105 -7.93 -11.68 -4.78
CA GLY A 105 -6.95 -12.69 -5.23
C GLY A 105 -6.32 -12.37 -6.59
N SER A 106 -7.02 -11.61 -7.42
CA SER A 106 -6.59 -11.18 -8.76
C SER A 106 -7.05 -9.75 -9.04
N VAL A 107 -6.89 -9.28 -10.27
CA VAL A 107 -7.57 -8.05 -10.71
C VAL A 107 -9.08 -8.28 -10.72
N MET A 108 -9.84 -7.24 -10.40
CA MET A 108 -11.28 -7.38 -10.14
C MET A 108 -12.08 -7.87 -11.35
N GLU A 109 -11.60 -7.57 -12.54
CA GLU A 109 -12.22 -7.95 -13.83
C GLU A 109 -12.23 -9.47 -14.07
N ILE A 110 -11.32 -10.19 -13.41
CA ILE A 110 -11.23 -11.65 -13.49
C ILE A 110 -11.54 -12.34 -12.17
N ALA A 111 -12.35 -11.70 -11.32
CA ALA A 111 -12.85 -12.31 -10.09
C ALA A 111 -13.66 -13.59 -10.44
N THR A 112 -13.41 -14.65 -9.66
CA THR A 112 -13.93 -15.99 -9.97
C THR A 112 -15.12 -16.41 -9.13
N GLY A 113 -15.49 -15.65 -8.11
CA GLY A 113 -16.51 -16.03 -7.14
C GLY A 113 -16.06 -17.08 -6.11
N PHE A 114 -14.82 -17.56 -6.18
CA PHE A 114 -14.24 -18.43 -5.14
C PHE A 114 -13.79 -17.61 -3.91
N PRO A 115 -13.79 -18.23 -2.72
CA PRO A 115 -13.26 -17.61 -1.52
C PRO A 115 -11.85 -17.03 -1.74
N GLY A 116 -11.64 -15.80 -1.31
CA GLY A 116 -10.38 -15.08 -1.50
C GLY A 116 -10.22 -14.39 -2.86
N ASN A 117 -11.14 -14.58 -3.81
CA ASN A 117 -11.14 -13.91 -5.11
C ASN A 117 -12.56 -13.51 -5.58
N LEU A 118 -13.35 -12.99 -4.67
CA LEU A 118 -14.72 -12.57 -4.97
C LEU A 118 -14.81 -11.24 -5.73
N GLY A 119 -13.72 -10.48 -5.80
CA GLY A 119 -13.70 -9.13 -6.35
C GLY A 119 -14.44 -8.10 -5.50
N MET A 120 -15.05 -8.52 -4.39
CA MET A 120 -15.75 -7.66 -3.45
C MET A 120 -15.08 -7.73 -2.09
N ARG A 121 -14.78 -6.57 -1.53
CA ARG A 121 -14.18 -6.46 -0.21
C ARG A 121 -15.21 -6.84 0.87
N PRO A 122 -14.84 -7.65 1.88
CA PRO A 122 -15.69 -7.87 3.04
C PRO A 122 -15.94 -6.54 3.79
N ASN A 123 -17.16 -6.39 4.34
CA ASN A 123 -17.52 -5.16 5.08
C ASN A 123 -16.66 -4.91 6.32
N ASP A 124 -16.06 -5.97 6.88
CA ASP A 124 -15.15 -5.91 8.03
C ASP A 124 -13.69 -5.65 7.64
N ALA A 125 -13.38 -5.64 6.35
CA ALA A 125 -12.04 -5.29 5.87
C ALA A 125 -11.85 -3.77 5.99
N LYS A 126 -11.18 -3.36 7.05
CA LYS A 126 -10.78 -1.96 7.26
C LYS A 126 -9.53 -1.67 6.46
N TYR A 127 -9.52 -0.55 5.75
CA TYR A 127 -8.30 0.02 5.19
C TYR A 127 -7.69 1.02 6.17
N PHE A 128 -6.40 1.22 6.03
CA PHE A 128 -5.68 2.24 6.79
C PHE A 128 -5.97 3.64 6.28
#